data_0cae3b28ce3771865c85142471255db0
#
_entry.id   0cae3b28ce3771865c85142471255db0
#
_cell.length_a   1.000
_cell.length_b   1.000
_cell.length_c   1.000
_cell.angle_alpha   90.00
_cell.angle_beta   90.00
_cell.angle_gamma   90.00
#
_symmetry.space_group_name_H-M   'P 1'
#
loop_
_entity.id
_entity.type
_entity.pdbx_description
1 polymer ?
#
loop_
_entity_poly.entity_id
_entity_poly.type
_entity_poly.pdbx_seq_one_letter_code
_entity_poly.pdbx_strand_id
1 'polypeptide(L)'
;MLTIQSVEARLFAVPLAEVLSDAKHGDHTHFELITATIKLDDGTEGLGYTYTGGRGGQAVLAMIRQDLGRFLIGREANDVEAIFEELQWHIHYVGRGGIASFAISALDIALWDIRGKQIGEPLWKMAGGTSDRCRAYCGAIDLNFPLQKLLANTQSYLDAGFNAVKIKVGRPELAEDVERVTAVRNLIGPDITFMVDANYALSVDDAITAANAFKKHDITWFEEPTIPDDYNGYARITEATGVPLAMGENLHTIHEFEY
;
A
#
# COMPACT_ATOMS: atom_id res chain seq x y z
N MET A 1 3.05 -35.23 5.05
CA MET A 1 3.11 -33.91 4.37
C MET A 1 1.70 -33.35 4.35
N LEU A 2 1.51 -32.11 4.73
CA LEU A 2 0.16 -31.51 4.81
C LEU A 2 -0.20 -30.92 3.44
N THR A 3 -1.37 -31.31 2.95
CA THR A 3 -1.85 -30.90 1.62
C THR A 3 -3.00 -29.89 1.70
N ILE A 4 -3.08 -29.03 0.73
CA ILE A 4 -4.14 -28.02 0.60
C ILE A 4 -5.43 -28.74 0.20
N GLN A 5 -6.41 -28.73 1.10
CA GLN A 5 -7.71 -29.38 0.91
C GLN A 5 -8.70 -28.45 0.22
N SER A 6 -8.72 -27.18 0.60
CA SER A 6 -9.63 -26.18 0.01
C SER A 6 -9.04 -24.78 0.04
N VAL A 7 -9.50 -23.97 -0.91
CA VAL A 7 -9.24 -22.52 -0.99
C VAL A 7 -10.58 -21.81 -1.16
N GLU A 8 -10.92 -20.98 -0.18
CA GLU A 8 -12.11 -20.14 -0.21
C GLU A 8 -11.70 -18.67 -0.33
N ALA A 9 -12.44 -17.90 -1.10
CA ALA A 9 -12.23 -16.45 -1.17
C ALA A 9 -13.55 -15.71 -1.09
N ARG A 10 -13.54 -14.55 -0.41
CA ARG A 10 -14.71 -13.68 -0.24
C ARG A 10 -14.34 -12.24 -0.51
N LEU A 11 -15.30 -11.46 -1.00
CA LEU A 11 -15.15 -10.04 -1.22
C LEU A 11 -16.13 -9.29 -0.31
N PHE A 12 -15.62 -8.26 0.35
CA PHE A 12 -16.39 -7.38 1.22
C PHE A 12 -16.23 -5.95 0.74
N ALA A 13 -17.35 -5.23 0.59
CA ALA A 13 -17.32 -3.77 0.44
C ALA A 13 -17.30 -3.16 1.85
N VAL A 14 -16.18 -2.56 2.21
CA VAL A 14 -15.98 -1.95 3.53
C VAL A 14 -16.25 -0.44 3.41
N PRO A 15 -17.39 0.06 3.93
CA PRO A 15 -17.71 1.47 3.81
C PRO A 15 -16.77 2.32 4.66
N LEU A 16 -16.44 3.51 4.17
CA LEU A 16 -15.73 4.52 4.93
C LEU A 16 -16.70 5.35 5.76
N ALA A 17 -16.27 5.82 6.91
CA ALA A 17 -17.09 6.67 7.80
C ALA A 17 -17.45 8.02 7.18
N GLU A 18 -16.63 8.48 6.25
CA GLU A 18 -16.83 9.70 5.45
C GLU A 18 -16.16 9.54 4.08
N VAL A 19 -16.51 10.40 3.14
CA VAL A 19 -15.85 10.44 1.83
C VAL A 19 -14.44 11.02 2.00
N LEU A 20 -13.46 10.26 1.54
CA LEU A 20 -12.05 10.65 1.52
C LEU A 20 -11.65 10.91 0.07
N SER A 21 -10.76 11.87 -0.16
CA SER A 21 -10.33 12.19 -1.54
C SER A 21 -8.82 12.34 -1.64
N ASP A 22 -8.24 11.81 -2.69
CA ASP A 22 -6.90 12.11 -3.15
C ASP A 22 -6.91 12.77 -4.55
N ALA A 23 -5.74 13.13 -5.03
CA ALA A 23 -5.63 13.98 -6.22
C ALA A 23 -5.91 13.25 -7.53
N LYS A 24 -5.64 11.94 -7.63
CA LYS A 24 -5.76 11.19 -8.88
C LYS A 24 -6.97 10.26 -8.91
N HIS A 25 -7.24 9.57 -7.79
CA HIS A 25 -8.35 8.61 -7.74
C HIS A 25 -9.69 9.29 -7.43
N GLY A 26 -9.67 10.52 -6.89
CA GLY A 26 -10.85 11.26 -6.51
C GLY A 26 -11.48 10.75 -5.22
N ASP A 27 -12.81 10.59 -5.20
CA ASP A 27 -13.55 10.25 -4.00
C ASP A 27 -13.58 8.75 -3.72
N HIS A 28 -13.22 8.39 -2.49
CA HIS A 28 -13.33 7.05 -1.92
C HIS A 28 -14.51 7.00 -0.95
N THR A 29 -15.46 6.11 -1.19
CA THR A 29 -16.62 5.86 -0.31
C THR A 29 -16.53 4.53 0.41
N HIS A 30 -15.74 3.60 -0.12
CA HIS A 30 -15.50 2.27 0.43
C HIS A 30 -14.20 1.69 -0.15
N PHE A 31 -13.67 0.68 0.52
CA PHE A 31 -12.66 -0.21 -0.04
C PHE A 31 -13.25 -1.60 -0.26
N GLU A 32 -12.76 -2.31 -1.28
CA GLU A 32 -13.06 -3.72 -1.47
C GLU A 32 -11.95 -4.54 -0.80
N LEU A 33 -12.32 -5.37 0.16
CA LEU A 33 -11.43 -6.31 0.84
C LEU A 33 -11.69 -7.71 0.28
N ILE A 34 -10.66 -8.36 -0.25
CA ILE A 34 -10.72 -9.73 -0.75
C ILE A 34 -9.93 -10.62 0.21
N THR A 35 -10.60 -11.54 0.89
CA THR A 35 -9.95 -12.52 1.78
C THR A 35 -9.78 -13.85 1.07
N ALA A 36 -8.68 -14.54 1.37
CA ALA A 36 -8.44 -15.92 0.96
C ALA A 36 -8.18 -16.78 2.20
N THR A 37 -8.92 -17.89 2.35
CA THR A 37 -8.71 -18.87 3.40
C THR A 37 -8.24 -20.17 2.75
N ILE A 38 -7.08 -20.66 3.15
CA ILE A 38 -6.53 -21.96 2.74
C ILE A 38 -6.68 -22.91 3.90
N LYS A 39 -7.24 -24.11 3.65
CA LYS A 39 -7.40 -25.15 4.64
C LYS A 39 -6.61 -26.39 4.24
N LEU A 40 -5.86 -26.93 5.19
CA LEU A 40 -5.11 -28.18 5.03
C LEU A 40 -5.93 -29.41 5.44
N ASP A 41 -5.43 -30.60 5.08
CA ASP A 41 -6.04 -31.88 5.36
C ASP A 41 -6.06 -32.27 6.86
N ASP A 42 -5.20 -31.63 7.69
CA ASP A 42 -5.24 -31.76 9.15
C ASP A 42 -6.20 -30.78 9.84
N GLY A 43 -6.86 -29.89 9.04
CA GLY A 43 -7.77 -28.88 9.53
C GLY A 43 -7.11 -27.52 9.84
N THR A 44 -5.80 -27.39 9.71
CA THR A 44 -5.11 -26.09 9.85
C THR A 44 -5.61 -25.11 8.79
N GLU A 45 -5.94 -23.88 9.20
CA GLU A 45 -6.41 -22.82 8.31
C GLU A 45 -5.46 -21.62 8.35
N GLY A 46 -5.18 -21.06 7.17
CA GLY A 46 -4.49 -19.79 7.00
C GLY A 46 -5.38 -18.75 6.33
N LEU A 47 -5.26 -17.52 6.77
CA LEU A 47 -5.99 -16.37 6.26
C LEU A 47 -5.03 -15.36 5.65
N GLY A 48 -5.28 -15.00 4.40
CA GLY A 48 -4.65 -13.88 3.74
C GLY A 48 -5.68 -12.91 3.18
N TYR A 49 -5.24 -11.74 2.77
CA TYR A 49 -6.11 -10.76 2.16
C TYR A 49 -5.36 -9.85 1.19
N THR A 50 -6.13 -9.22 0.33
CA THR A 50 -5.73 -8.08 -0.48
C THR A 50 -6.89 -7.09 -0.53
N TYR A 51 -6.65 -5.89 -1.06
CA TYR A 51 -7.72 -4.89 -1.16
C TYR A 51 -7.58 -4.06 -2.43
N THR A 52 -8.66 -3.37 -2.79
CA THR A 52 -8.66 -2.38 -3.87
C THR A 52 -9.31 -1.06 -3.40
N GLY A 53 -9.05 0.01 -4.11
CA GLY A 53 -9.70 1.32 -3.88
C GLY A 53 -11.17 1.38 -4.29
N GLY A 54 -11.93 0.28 -4.13
CA GLY A 54 -13.35 0.21 -4.45
C GLY A 54 -13.66 -0.20 -5.90
N ARG A 55 -12.66 -0.66 -6.66
CA ARG A 55 -12.84 -1.10 -8.06
C ARG A 55 -11.91 -2.26 -8.36
N GLY A 56 -12.42 -3.25 -9.12
CA GLY A 56 -11.61 -4.38 -9.61
C GLY A 56 -11.58 -5.60 -8.69
N GLY A 57 -12.11 -5.54 -7.47
CA GLY A 57 -12.10 -6.65 -6.53
C GLY A 57 -12.79 -7.91 -7.03
N GLN A 58 -13.82 -7.80 -7.87
CA GLN A 58 -14.46 -8.97 -8.49
C GLN A 58 -13.51 -9.72 -9.43
N ALA A 59 -12.65 -9.02 -10.16
CA ALA A 59 -11.65 -9.67 -11.01
C ALA A 59 -10.59 -10.39 -10.19
N VAL A 60 -10.12 -9.79 -9.09
CA VAL A 60 -9.21 -10.44 -8.14
C VAL A 60 -9.86 -11.68 -7.51
N LEU A 61 -11.12 -11.57 -7.06
CA LEU A 61 -11.89 -12.70 -6.52
C LEU A 61 -12.03 -13.84 -7.53
N ALA A 62 -12.32 -13.52 -8.80
CA ALA A 62 -12.43 -14.52 -9.85
C ALA A 62 -11.08 -15.21 -10.12
N MET A 63 -9.97 -14.47 -10.17
CA MET A 63 -8.62 -15.01 -10.33
C MET A 63 -8.29 -16.01 -9.21
N ILE A 64 -8.58 -15.66 -7.96
CA ILE A 64 -8.39 -16.58 -6.83
C ILE A 64 -9.27 -17.82 -6.97
N ARG A 65 -10.58 -17.66 -7.23
CA ARG A 65 -11.54 -18.77 -7.20
C ARG A 65 -11.44 -19.72 -8.39
N GLN A 66 -11.19 -19.17 -9.58
CA GLN A 66 -11.31 -19.93 -10.84
C GLN A 66 -9.97 -20.52 -11.29
N ASP A 67 -8.88 -19.78 -11.06
CA ASP A 67 -7.55 -20.15 -11.55
C ASP A 67 -6.64 -20.59 -10.41
N LEU A 68 -6.14 -19.65 -9.59
CA LEU A 68 -5.08 -19.89 -8.62
C LEU A 68 -5.49 -20.84 -7.47
N GLY A 69 -6.69 -20.66 -6.94
CA GLY A 69 -7.17 -21.51 -5.85
C GLY A 69 -7.35 -22.98 -6.27
N ARG A 70 -7.86 -23.21 -7.48
CA ARG A 70 -7.98 -24.55 -8.04
C ARG A 70 -6.62 -25.21 -8.28
N PHE A 71 -5.67 -24.43 -8.74
CA PHE A 71 -4.30 -24.88 -8.95
C PHE A 71 -3.62 -25.34 -7.65
N LEU A 72 -3.96 -24.74 -6.52
CA LEU A 72 -3.38 -25.07 -5.22
C LEU A 72 -3.91 -26.37 -4.62
N ILE A 73 -5.12 -26.81 -4.97
CA ILE A 73 -5.72 -28.01 -4.36
C ILE A 73 -4.84 -29.25 -4.57
N GLY A 74 -4.56 -29.98 -3.48
CA GLY A 74 -3.75 -31.19 -3.47
C GLY A 74 -2.24 -30.94 -3.43
N ARG A 75 -1.78 -29.70 -3.42
CA ARG A 75 -0.36 -29.36 -3.29
C ARG A 75 0.07 -29.39 -1.83
N GLU A 76 1.35 -29.67 -1.60
CA GLU A 76 1.97 -29.52 -0.28
C GLU A 76 2.08 -28.04 0.09
N ALA A 77 1.69 -27.69 1.32
CA ALA A 77 1.71 -26.30 1.78
C ALA A 77 3.05 -25.83 2.37
N ASN A 78 4.05 -26.70 2.46
CA ASN A 78 5.27 -26.43 3.24
C ASN A 78 6.28 -25.52 2.56
N ASP A 79 6.36 -25.58 1.22
CA ASP A 79 7.30 -24.77 0.44
C ASP A 79 6.59 -23.55 -0.14
N VAL A 80 6.39 -22.52 0.71
CA VAL A 80 5.66 -21.31 0.34
C VAL A 80 6.35 -20.59 -0.80
N GLU A 81 7.67 -20.54 -0.78
CA GLU A 81 8.49 -19.89 -1.80
C GLU A 81 8.35 -20.56 -3.18
N ALA A 82 8.37 -21.88 -3.22
CA ALA A 82 8.15 -22.62 -4.48
C ALA A 82 6.70 -22.44 -4.99
N ILE A 83 5.71 -22.47 -4.09
CA ILE A 83 4.31 -22.22 -4.47
C ILE A 83 4.13 -20.82 -5.06
N PHE A 84 4.78 -19.81 -4.48
CA PHE A 84 4.75 -18.44 -5.00
C PHE A 84 5.25 -18.37 -6.46
N GLU A 85 6.39 -19.00 -6.75
CA GLU A 85 6.93 -19.09 -8.11
C GLU A 85 5.99 -19.86 -9.05
N GLU A 86 5.44 -20.99 -8.61
CA GLU A 86 4.51 -21.78 -9.41
C GLU A 86 3.22 -21.03 -9.72
N LEU A 87 2.68 -20.25 -8.79
CA LEU A 87 1.51 -19.40 -9.02
C LEU A 87 1.78 -18.35 -10.10
N GLN A 88 2.95 -17.70 -10.08
CA GLN A 88 3.33 -16.74 -11.10
C GLN A 88 3.45 -17.39 -12.49
N TRP A 89 4.06 -18.57 -12.57
CA TRP A 89 4.20 -19.30 -13.82
C TRP A 89 2.87 -19.87 -14.33
N HIS A 90 1.97 -20.25 -13.44
CA HIS A 90 0.63 -20.75 -13.82
C HIS A 90 -0.16 -19.73 -14.64
N ILE A 91 -0.01 -18.45 -14.32
CA ILE A 91 -0.74 -17.36 -14.97
C ILE A 91 0.16 -16.42 -15.79
N HIS A 92 1.42 -16.79 -16.03
CA HIS A 92 2.42 -15.91 -16.68
C HIS A 92 1.96 -15.31 -18.01
N TYR A 93 1.12 -16.03 -18.76
CA TYR A 93 0.64 -15.60 -20.07
C TYR A 93 -0.29 -14.38 -20.02
N VAL A 94 -1.06 -14.23 -18.94
CA VAL A 94 -1.94 -13.07 -18.72
C VAL A 94 -1.27 -11.96 -17.91
N GLY A 95 0.00 -12.14 -17.56
CA GLY A 95 0.79 -11.19 -16.79
C GLY A 95 0.89 -11.53 -15.30
N ARG A 96 1.89 -10.98 -14.65
CA ARG A 96 2.19 -11.24 -13.22
C ARG A 96 1.89 -10.05 -12.32
N GLY A 97 1.70 -8.87 -12.89
CA GLY A 97 1.33 -7.65 -12.17
C GLY A 97 -0.18 -7.44 -12.04
N GLY A 98 -0.59 -6.35 -11.45
CA GLY A 98 -1.99 -5.95 -11.32
C GLY A 98 -2.85 -7.01 -10.64
N ILE A 99 -3.99 -7.38 -11.24
CA ILE A 99 -4.96 -8.35 -10.70
C ILE A 99 -4.30 -9.67 -10.30
N ALA A 100 -3.33 -10.15 -11.08
CA ALA A 100 -2.59 -11.38 -10.79
C ALA A 100 -1.78 -11.25 -9.49
N SER A 101 -1.04 -10.15 -9.33
CA SER A 101 -0.24 -9.87 -8.14
C SER A 101 -1.11 -9.74 -6.88
N PHE A 102 -2.24 -9.03 -6.97
CA PHE A 102 -3.20 -8.93 -5.87
C PHE A 102 -3.74 -10.30 -5.44
N ALA A 103 -4.10 -11.14 -6.40
CA ALA A 103 -4.62 -12.48 -6.12
C ALA A 103 -3.57 -13.41 -5.51
N ILE A 104 -2.34 -13.40 -6.04
CA ILE A 104 -1.20 -14.17 -5.50
C ILE A 104 -0.89 -13.71 -4.08
N SER A 105 -0.84 -12.40 -3.83
CA SER A 105 -0.55 -11.83 -2.51
C SER A 105 -1.51 -12.35 -1.42
N ALA A 106 -2.82 -12.40 -1.71
CA ALA A 106 -3.79 -12.93 -0.74
C ALA A 106 -3.55 -14.41 -0.41
N LEU A 107 -3.17 -15.22 -1.41
CA LEU A 107 -2.88 -16.66 -1.21
C LEU A 107 -1.53 -16.86 -0.51
N ASP A 108 -0.52 -16.10 -0.88
CA ASP A 108 0.81 -16.14 -0.28
C ASP A 108 0.75 -15.79 1.22
N ILE A 109 0.05 -14.71 1.58
CA ILE A 109 -0.17 -14.35 3.00
C ILE A 109 -0.85 -15.48 3.76
N ALA A 110 -1.85 -16.15 3.16
CA ALA A 110 -2.52 -17.30 3.81
C ALA A 110 -1.57 -18.49 4.02
N LEU A 111 -0.66 -18.75 3.10
CA LEU A 111 0.36 -19.82 3.24
C LEU A 111 1.39 -19.46 4.32
N TRP A 112 1.85 -18.21 4.37
CA TRP A 112 2.72 -17.73 5.44
C TRP A 112 2.04 -17.78 6.82
N ASP A 113 0.73 -17.50 6.91
CA ASP A 113 -0.05 -17.63 8.14
C ASP A 113 -0.13 -19.09 8.61
N ILE A 114 -0.33 -20.04 7.68
CA ILE A 114 -0.25 -21.48 7.97
C ILE A 114 1.13 -21.84 8.53
N ARG A 115 2.20 -21.43 7.83
CA ARG A 115 3.58 -21.73 8.24
C ARG A 115 3.89 -21.17 9.63
N GLY A 116 3.46 -19.94 9.92
CA GLY A 116 3.61 -19.32 11.25
C GLY A 116 2.88 -20.09 12.34
N LYS A 117 1.65 -20.55 12.08
CA LYS A 117 0.86 -21.37 13.01
C LYS A 117 1.49 -22.73 13.27
N GLN A 118 2.03 -23.38 12.24
CA GLN A 118 2.70 -24.68 12.37
C GLN A 118 3.98 -24.63 13.17
N ILE A 119 4.78 -23.55 12.95
CA ILE A 119 6.05 -23.35 13.66
C ILE A 119 5.81 -22.75 15.06
N GLY A 120 4.68 -22.06 15.27
CA GLY A 120 4.36 -21.35 16.50
C GLY A 120 5.13 -20.03 16.65
N GLU A 121 5.55 -19.42 15.53
CA GLU A 121 6.31 -18.19 15.50
C GLU A 121 5.66 -17.11 14.62
N PRO A 122 5.76 -15.83 14.99
CA PRO A 122 5.28 -14.74 14.17
C PRO A 122 6.18 -14.55 12.93
N LEU A 123 5.61 -14.03 11.85
CA LEU A 123 6.27 -13.86 10.57
C LEU A 123 7.58 -13.06 10.67
N TRP A 124 7.61 -11.97 11.43
CA TRP A 124 8.81 -11.14 11.58
C TRP A 124 10.01 -11.93 12.13
N LYS A 125 9.74 -12.89 13.04
CA LYS A 125 10.77 -13.75 13.61
C LYS A 125 11.25 -14.80 12.62
N MET A 126 10.30 -15.43 11.90
CA MET A 126 10.60 -16.39 10.82
C MET A 126 11.43 -15.77 9.71
N ALA A 127 11.22 -14.49 9.42
CA ALA A 127 12.00 -13.72 8.46
C ALA A 127 13.38 -13.25 9.00
N GLY A 128 13.78 -13.70 10.19
CA GLY A 128 15.08 -13.34 10.80
C GLY A 128 15.10 -11.96 11.49
N GLY A 129 13.93 -11.37 11.72
CA GLY A 129 13.82 -10.12 12.46
C GLY A 129 14.21 -10.26 13.93
N THR A 130 14.75 -9.20 14.50
CA THR A 130 15.20 -9.14 15.90
C THR A 130 14.31 -8.24 16.77
N SER A 131 13.30 -7.62 16.20
CA SER A 131 12.37 -6.70 16.88
C SER A 131 10.94 -6.99 16.47
N ASP A 132 10.04 -6.98 17.45
CA ASP A 132 8.59 -7.03 17.27
C ASP A 132 7.96 -5.64 17.07
N ARG A 133 8.79 -4.60 16.96
CA ARG A 133 8.36 -3.20 16.83
C ARG A 133 8.80 -2.59 15.51
N CYS A 134 7.90 -1.81 14.94
CA CYS A 134 8.14 -0.98 13.77
C CYS A 134 7.71 0.47 14.07
N ARG A 135 8.46 1.45 13.57
CA ARG A 135 8.06 2.85 13.65
C ARG A 135 6.84 3.08 12.74
N ALA A 136 5.82 3.74 13.26
CA ALA A 136 4.62 4.07 12.51
C ALA A 136 4.49 5.58 12.31
N TYR A 137 3.87 5.96 11.22
CA TYR A 137 3.37 7.32 11.00
C TYR A 137 1.84 7.28 10.80
N CYS A 138 1.18 8.39 11.08
CA CYS A 138 -0.22 8.57 10.75
C CYS A 138 -0.35 9.31 9.41
N GLY A 139 -1.04 8.68 8.46
CA GLY A 139 -1.34 9.25 7.14
C GLY A 139 -2.84 9.19 6.89
N ALA A 140 -3.39 10.23 6.27
CA ALA A 140 -4.79 10.30 5.91
C ALA A 140 -4.97 10.52 4.40
N ILE A 141 -6.16 10.20 3.89
CA ILE A 141 -6.62 10.59 2.55
C ILE A 141 -7.46 11.84 2.74
N ASP A 142 -6.82 13.00 2.81
CA ASP A 142 -7.36 14.23 3.38
C ASP A 142 -7.35 15.43 2.41
N LEU A 143 -7.15 15.20 1.11
CA LEU A 143 -7.00 16.29 0.16
C LEU A 143 -8.21 17.23 0.13
N ASN A 144 -9.42 16.69 0.27
CA ASN A 144 -10.67 17.46 0.27
C ASN A 144 -10.98 18.15 1.62
N PHE A 145 -10.20 17.88 2.67
CA PHE A 145 -10.50 18.48 3.98
C PHE A 145 -10.19 19.98 4.00
N PRO A 146 -11.10 20.80 4.54
CA PRO A 146 -10.78 22.19 4.88
C PRO A 146 -9.60 22.24 5.84
N LEU A 147 -8.80 23.31 5.75
CA LEU A 147 -7.58 23.48 6.55
C LEU A 147 -7.83 23.26 8.06
N GLN A 148 -8.93 23.79 8.60
CA GLN A 148 -9.28 23.62 10.00
C GLN A 148 -9.45 22.14 10.39
N LYS A 149 -10.12 21.33 9.54
CA LYS A 149 -10.29 19.90 9.77
C LYS A 149 -8.99 19.15 9.66
N LEU A 150 -8.14 19.48 8.66
CA LEU A 150 -6.82 18.91 8.53
C LEU A 150 -5.98 19.11 9.79
N LEU A 151 -5.94 20.34 10.31
CA LEU A 151 -5.19 20.66 11.52
C LEU A 151 -5.75 19.96 12.77
N ALA A 152 -7.09 19.89 12.91
CA ALA A 152 -7.72 19.16 14.01
C ALA A 152 -7.40 17.67 14.01
N ASN A 153 -7.43 17.04 12.82
CA ASN A 153 -7.06 15.64 12.68
C ASN A 153 -5.57 15.44 12.97
N THR A 154 -4.69 16.30 12.44
CA THR A 154 -3.25 16.24 12.72
C THR A 154 -2.97 16.35 14.22
N GLN A 155 -3.66 17.27 14.93
CA GLN A 155 -3.51 17.37 16.38
C GLN A 155 -3.95 16.08 17.08
N SER A 156 -5.05 15.45 16.64
CA SER A 156 -5.51 14.19 17.25
C SER A 156 -4.49 13.04 17.06
N TYR A 157 -3.72 13.05 15.97
CA TYR A 157 -2.63 12.07 15.76
C TYR A 157 -1.48 12.29 16.76
N LEU A 158 -1.11 13.56 17.00
CA LEU A 158 -0.11 13.90 18.01
C LEU A 158 -0.59 13.51 19.41
N ASP A 159 -1.85 13.78 19.74
CA ASP A 159 -2.45 13.42 21.02
C ASP A 159 -2.49 11.89 21.23
N ALA A 160 -2.60 11.11 20.13
CA ALA A 160 -2.51 9.66 20.14
C ALA A 160 -1.06 9.13 20.24
N GLY A 161 -0.06 10.02 20.25
CA GLY A 161 1.35 9.67 20.43
C GLY A 161 2.13 9.41 19.13
N PHE A 162 1.56 9.69 17.97
CA PHE A 162 2.33 9.63 16.72
C PHE A 162 3.37 10.75 16.66
N ASN A 163 4.57 10.42 16.23
CA ASN A 163 5.68 11.35 16.04
C ASN A 163 6.07 11.50 14.56
N ALA A 164 5.21 11.06 13.67
CA ALA A 164 5.34 11.17 12.23
C ALA A 164 3.97 11.26 11.59
N VAL A 165 3.80 12.18 10.63
CA VAL A 165 2.53 12.42 9.94
C VAL A 165 2.75 12.60 8.45
N LYS A 166 1.78 12.16 7.64
CA LYS A 166 1.72 12.34 6.19
C LYS A 166 0.38 12.96 5.80
N ILE A 167 0.39 13.98 4.93
CA ILE A 167 -0.82 14.62 4.39
C ILE A 167 -0.86 14.52 2.88
N LYS A 168 -2.06 14.63 2.30
CA LYS A 168 -2.23 14.69 0.85
C LYS A 168 -2.00 16.12 0.33
N VAL A 169 -1.32 16.20 -0.81
CA VAL A 169 -1.11 17.39 -1.66
C VAL A 169 -1.53 17.05 -3.10
N GLY A 170 -1.37 17.99 -4.04
CA GLY A 170 -1.78 17.80 -5.43
C GLY A 170 -3.10 18.49 -5.75
N ARG A 171 -3.42 19.56 -5.03
CA ARG A 171 -4.54 20.45 -5.39
C ARG A 171 -4.24 21.18 -6.70
N PRO A 172 -5.26 21.65 -7.44
CA PRO A 172 -5.05 22.38 -8.69
C PRO A 172 -4.14 23.59 -8.54
N GLU A 173 -4.23 24.30 -7.41
CA GLU A 173 -3.42 25.47 -7.13
C GLU A 173 -2.33 25.13 -6.10
N LEU A 174 -1.07 25.15 -6.52
CA LEU A 174 0.08 24.88 -5.65
C LEU A 174 0.09 25.75 -4.38
N ALA A 175 -0.43 26.99 -4.47
CA ALA A 175 -0.49 27.88 -3.32
C ALA A 175 -1.32 27.32 -2.17
N GLU A 176 -2.40 26.56 -2.46
CA GLU A 176 -3.22 25.92 -1.44
C GLU A 176 -2.46 24.79 -0.75
N ASP A 177 -1.69 23.99 -1.51
CA ASP A 177 -0.85 22.94 -0.92
C ASP A 177 0.26 23.53 -0.05
N VAL A 178 0.89 24.61 -0.49
CA VAL A 178 1.90 25.33 0.31
C VAL A 178 1.32 25.87 1.60
N GLU A 179 0.09 26.42 1.58
CA GLU A 179 -0.62 26.86 2.79
C GLU A 179 -0.84 25.68 3.75
N ARG A 180 -1.35 24.55 3.26
CA ARG A 180 -1.61 23.32 4.04
C ARG A 180 -0.31 22.78 4.67
N VAL A 181 0.74 22.62 3.88
CA VAL A 181 2.05 22.14 4.33
C VAL A 181 2.65 23.10 5.39
N THR A 182 2.57 24.40 5.16
CA THR A 182 3.02 25.42 6.12
C THR A 182 2.25 25.34 7.44
N ALA A 183 0.93 25.27 7.35
CA ALA A 183 0.09 25.24 8.54
C ALA A 183 0.30 23.96 9.38
N VAL A 184 0.43 22.80 8.72
CA VAL A 184 0.73 21.54 9.39
C VAL A 184 2.11 21.58 10.03
N ARG A 185 3.16 22.03 9.33
CA ARG A 185 4.50 22.15 9.91
C ARG A 185 4.53 23.09 11.12
N ASN A 186 3.81 24.20 11.06
CA ASN A 186 3.70 25.12 12.20
C ASN A 186 2.99 24.47 13.41
N LEU A 187 2.00 23.61 13.16
CA LEU A 187 1.28 22.88 14.21
C LEU A 187 2.16 21.82 14.88
N ILE A 188 2.82 20.98 14.06
CA ILE A 188 3.56 19.81 14.56
C ILE A 188 4.95 20.16 15.12
N GLY A 189 5.47 21.36 14.81
CA GLY A 189 6.82 21.75 15.22
C GLY A 189 7.94 21.06 14.42
N PRO A 190 9.22 21.34 14.71
CA PRO A 190 10.34 20.84 13.93
C PRO A 190 10.68 19.37 14.18
N ASP A 191 10.32 18.81 15.35
CA ASP A 191 10.76 17.49 15.79
C ASP A 191 9.91 16.33 15.22
N ILE A 192 8.72 16.63 14.72
CA ILE A 192 7.82 15.63 14.14
C ILE A 192 8.21 15.36 12.67
N THR A 193 8.40 14.09 12.34
CA THR A 193 8.64 13.65 10.96
C THR A 193 7.43 14.00 10.09
N PHE A 194 7.66 14.66 8.96
CA PHE A 194 6.60 15.14 8.08
C PHE A 194 6.79 14.68 6.64
N MET A 195 5.76 14.10 6.06
CA MET A 195 5.73 13.63 4.68
C MET A 195 4.53 14.21 3.93
N VAL A 196 4.66 14.31 2.62
CA VAL A 196 3.57 14.74 1.72
C VAL A 196 3.41 13.75 0.58
N ASP A 197 2.18 13.58 0.08
CA ASP A 197 1.82 12.58 -0.90
C ASP A 197 0.87 13.18 -1.95
N ALA A 198 1.27 13.19 -3.22
CA ALA A 198 0.52 13.78 -4.33
C ALA A 198 -0.30 12.77 -5.14
N ASN A 199 -0.20 11.47 -4.86
CA ASN A 199 -0.90 10.41 -5.60
C ASN A 199 -0.95 10.67 -7.11
N TYR A 200 0.24 10.82 -7.73
CA TYR A 200 0.43 10.94 -9.20
C TYR A 200 -0.15 12.20 -9.86
N ALA A 201 -0.48 13.24 -9.11
CA ALA A 201 -1.25 14.38 -9.63
C ALA A 201 -0.48 15.25 -10.63
N LEU A 202 0.85 15.33 -10.50
CA LEU A 202 1.64 16.37 -11.09
C LEU A 202 2.39 15.93 -12.37
N SER A 203 2.64 16.87 -13.27
CA SER A 203 3.69 16.71 -14.27
C SER A 203 5.07 16.76 -13.59
N VAL A 204 6.11 16.29 -14.27
CA VAL A 204 7.49 16.35 -13.73
C VAL A 204 7.91 17.78 -13.40
N ASP A 205 7.58 18.74 -14.24
CA ASP A 205 7.97 20.14 -14.06
C ASP A 205 7.18 20.80 -12.91
N ASP A 206 5.88 20.48 -12.77
CA ASP A 206 5.08 20.93 -11.62
C ASP A 206 5.56 20.27 -10.32
N ALA A 207 5.95 19.00 -10.38
CA ALA A 207 6.51 18.26 -9.23
C ALA A 207 7.84 18.89 -8.76
N ILE A 208 8.71 19.30 -9.67
CA ILE A 208 9.95 20.03 -9.34
C ILE A 208 9.61 21.36 -8.64
N THR A 209 8.62 22.08 -9.17
CA THR A 209 8.16 23.35 -8.58
C THR A 209 7.58 23.14 -7.18
N ALA A 210 6.72 22.14 -7.01
CA ALA A 210 6.10 21.78 -5.73
C ALA A 210 7.16 21.31 -4.70
N ALA A 211 8.07 20.41 -5.10
CA ALA A 211 9.13 19.92 -4.24
C ALA A 211 10.02 21.05 -3.70
N ASN A 212 10.40 22.02 -4.55
CA ASN A 212 11.15 23.21 -4.13
C ASN A 212 10.35 24.09 -3.15
N ALA A 213 9.03 24.20 -3.34
CA ALA A 213 8.17 24.93 -2.41
C ALA A 213 8.03 24.23 -1.05
N PHE A 214 7.99 22.90 -1.03
CA PHE A 214 7.86 22.11 0.20
C PHE A 214 9.19 21.92 0.95
N LYS A 215 10.33 21.95 0.27
CA LYS A 215 11.68 21.72 0.83
C LYS A 215 11.96 22.54 2.09
N LYS A 216 11.51 23.82 2.13
CA LYS A 216 11.68 24.72 3.29
C LYS A 216 10.93 24.28 4.55
N HIS A 217 10.03 23.28 4.43
CA HIS A 217 9.25 22.74 5.53
C HIS A 217 9.84 21.42 6.09
N ASP A 218 11.08 21.07 5.71
CA ASP A 218 11.80 19.89 6.18
C ASP A 218 10.97 18.62 6.06
N ILE A 219 10.42 18.38 4.85
CA ILE A 219 9.70 17.14 4.55
C ILE A 219 10.68 15.99 4.40
N THR A 220 10.32 14.84 4.98
CA THR A 220 11.15 13.63 4.95
C THR A 220 11.16 13.00 3.57
N TRP A 221 9.99 12.96 2.90
CA TRP A 221 9.86 12.58 1.49
C TRP A 221 8.64 13.24 0.85
N PHE A 222 8.70 13.34 -0.47
CA PHE A 222 7.57 13.66 -1.33
C PHE A 222 7.14 12.38 -2.05
N GLU A 223 5.96 11.84 -1.70
CA GLU A 223 5.44 10.59 -2.22
C GLU A 223 4.68 10.80 -3.52
N GLU A 224 4.97 9.96 -4.49
CA GLU A 224 4.28 9.81 -5.76
C GLU A 224 3.89 11.14 -6.46
N PRO A 225 4.88 12.03 -6.67
CA PRO A 225 4.59 13.32 -7.30
C PRO A 225 4.05 13.19 -8.72
N THR A 226 4.55 12.22 -9.50
CA THR A 226 4.15 11.96 -10.90
C THR A 226 3.76 10.50 -11.10
N ILE A 227 3.31 10.12 -12.31
CA ILE A 227 2.82 8.76 -12.61
C ILE A 227 3.87 7.69 -12.29
N PRO A 228 3.45 6.50 -11.81
CA PRO A 228 4.38 5.46 -11.34
C PRO A 228 5.28 4.90 -12.43
N ASP A 229 4.86 4.98 -13.71
CA ASP A 229 5.62 4.44 -14.84
C ASP A 229 6.74 5.38 -15.33
N ASP A 230 6.82 6.63 -14.84
CA ASP A 230 7.82 7.62 -15.28
C ASP A 230 9.07 7.62 -14.37
N TYR A 231 9.83 6.52 -14.39
CA TYR A 231 11.08 6.39 -13.63
C TYR A 231 12.10 7.51 -13.92
N ASN A 232 12.18 7.92 -15.19
CA ASN A 232 13.05 9.04 -15.58
C ASN A 232 12.56 10.38 -14.99
N GLY A 233 11.24 10.56 -14.90
CA GLY A 233 10.63 11.71 -14.25
C GLY A 233 11.00 11.76 -12.77
N TYR A 234 10.91 10.64 -12.05
CA TYR A 234 11.34 10.55 -10.64
C TYR A 234 12.82 10.90 -10.49
N ALA A 235 13.70 10.36 -11.34
CA ALA A 235 15.12 10.70 -11.32
C ALA A 235 15.37 12.20 -11.54
N ARG A 236 14.68 12.82 -12.52
CA ARG A 236 14.77 14.26 -12.81
C ARG A 236 14.31 15.11 -11.62
N ILE A 237 13.22 14.73 -10.96
CA ILE A 237 12.71 15.48 -9.79
C ILE A 237 13.74 15.44 -8.67
N THR A 238 14.28 14.27 -8.36
CA THR A 238 15.31 14.09 -7.31
C THR A 238 16.57 14.89 -7.65
N GLU A 239 17.07 14.81 -8.89
CA GLU A 239 18.27 15.52 -9.33
C GLU A 239 18.09 17.05 -9.26
N ALA A 240 16.93 17.55 -9.70
CA ALA A 240 16.65 18.98 -9.73
C ALA A 240 16.41 19.60 -8.35
N THR A 241 15.92 18.83 -7.38
CA THR A 241 15.45 19.38 -6.10
C THR A 241 16.24 18.88 -4.90
N GLY A 242 16.82 17.69 -4.96
CA GLY A 242 17.44 17.01 -3.83
C GLY A 242 16.44 16.62 -2.72
N VAL A 243 15.14 16.69 -2.98
CA VAL A 243 14.09 16.21 -2.06
C VAL A 243 13.99 14.71 -2.21
N PRO A 244 14.02 13.93 -1.11
CA PRO A 244 13.79 12.49 -1.18
C PRO A 244 12.39 12.19 -1.70
N LEU A 245 12.28 11.24 -2.63
CA LEU A 245 11.00 10.76 -3.15
C LEU A 245 10.67 9.39 -2.57
N ALA A 246 9.38 9.12 -2.42
CA ALA A 246 8.85 7.79 -2.13
C ALA A 246 7.88 7.39 -3.22
N MET A 247 7.90 6.10 -3.56
CA MET A 247 6.96 5.49 -4.51
C MET A 247 6.88 3.99 -4.26
N GLY A 248 5.92 3.31 -4.87
CA GLY A 248 5.91 1.86 -4.89
C GLY A 248 4.55 1.22 -4.63
N GLU A 249 3.54 1.94 -4.17
CA GLU A 249 2.22 1.34 -3.91
C GLU A 249 1.55 0.77 -5.18
N ASN A 250 1.94 1.24 -6.36
CA ASN A 250 1.48 0.72 -7.66
C ASN A 250 2.50 -0.18 -8.37
N LEU A 251 3.63 -0.49 -7.75
CA LEU A 251 4.60 -1.43 -8.30
C LEU A 251 4.27 -2.86 -7.89
N HIS A 252 4.33 -3.76 -8.85
CA HIS A 252 4.04 -5.18 -8.68
C HIS A 252 5.26 -6.00 -9.06
N THR A 253 5.65 -6.95 -8.27
CA THR A 253 6.85 -7.78 -8.45
C THR A 253 8.17 -7.04 -8.20
N ILE A 254 9.17 -7.79 -7.79
CA ILE A 254 10.52 -7.27 -7.54
C ILE A 254 11.14 -6.61 -8.78
N HIS A 255 10.74 -7.06 -9.97
CA HIS A 255 11.33 -6.57 -11.22
C HIS A 255 10.99 -5.10 -11.52
N GLU A 256 9.85 -4.62 -11.06
CA GLU A 256 9.48 -3.19 -11.22
C GLU A 256 10.29 -2.27 -10.31
N PHE A 257 10.92 -2.82 -9.26
CA PHE A 257 11.82 -2.08 -8.37
C PHE A 257 13.29 -2.08 -8.85
N GLU A 258 13.59 -2.78 -9.94
CA GLU A 258 14.94 -2.85 -10.52
C GLU A 258 15.20 -1.72 -11.54
N TYR A 259 14.17 -0.99 -11.96
CA TYR A 259 14.27 0.13 -12.90
C TYR A 259 14.56 1.43 -12.18
#